data_964e0dbb894b3e81a74df35f38ea56a2
#
_entry.id   964e0dbb894b3e81a74df35f38ea56a2
#
_cell.length_a   1.000
_cell.length_b   1.000
_cell.length_c   1.000
_cell.angle_alpha   90.00
_cell.angle_beta   90.00
_cell.angle_gamma   90.00
#
_symmetry.space_group_name_H-M   'P 1'
#
loop_
_entity.id
_entity.type
_entity.pdbx_description
1 polymer ?
#
loop_
_entity_poly.entity_id
_entity_poly.type
_entity_poly.pdbx_seq_one_letter_code
_entity_poly.pdbx_strand_id
1 'polypeptide(L)'
;WQSVLPYDESSGLIAELVGHLASLLMQLNIWRRGLAQERPLEEWLPVCRDMLNAFFLPDAETEAAMTLIEQQWQAIIAEGLGAQYGDAVPLSLLRDELAQRLDQERISQRFLAGPVNICTLMPMRSIPFKVVCLLGMNDGVYPRQLAPLGFDLMSQKPKRGDRSRRDDDRYLFLEALISAQQKLYISYIGRSIQDNSERFPSVLVQELIDYIGQSHYLPGDEALNCDESEARVKAHLTCLHTRMPFDPQNYQPGERQSYARE
;
A
#
# COMPACT_ATOMS: atom_id res chain seq x y z
N TRP A 1 11.81 -25.15 -44.44
CA TRP A 1 10.34 -25.09 -44.41
C TRP A 1 9.91 -23.61 -44.45
N GLN A 2 9.06 -23.26 -45.42
CA GLN A 2 8.64 -21.87 -45.66
C GLN A 2 9.80 -20.87 -45.80
N SER A 3 10.87 -21.24 -46.50
CA SER A 3 12.09 -20.46 -46.67
C SER A 3 12.93 -20.21 -45.42
N VAL A 4 12.65 -20.91 -44.32
CA VAL A 4 13.46 -20.92 -43.11
C VAL A 4 14.28 -22.21 -43.05
N LEU A 5 15.61 -22.05 -42.95
CA LEU A 5 16.51 -23.20 -42.77
C LEU A 5 16.52 -23.64 -41.29
N PRO A 6 16.58 -24.94 -41.01
CA PRO A 6 16.73 -25.44 -39.66
C PRO A 6 18.11 -25.04 -39.12
N TYR A 7 18.20 -24.81 -37.80
CA TYR A 7 19.47 -24.56 -37.11
C TYR A 7 20.13 -25.92 -36.80
N ASP A 8 21.24 -26.20 -37.47
CA ASP A 8 21.87 -27.53 -37.46
C ASP A 8 22.47 -27.95 -36.11
N GLU A 9 22.76 -27.00 -35.22
CA GLU A 9 23.34 -27.29 -33.88
C GLU A 9 22.27 -27.66 -32.82
N SER A 10 20.98 -27.63 -33.16
CA SER A 10 19.91 -27.98 -32.21
C SER A 10 19.66 -29.48 -32.19
N SER A 11 20.41 -30.23 -31.40
CA SER A 11 20.21 -31.67 -31.19
C SER A 11 20.12 -32.02 -29.70
N GLY A 12 19.40 -33.14 -29.38
CA GLY A 12 19.27 -33.62 -28.01
C GLY A 12 18.54 -32.65 -27.08
N LEU A 13 19.09 -32.41 -25.90
CA LEU A 13 18.51 -31.54 -24.83
C LEU A 13 18.27 -30.09 -25.29
N ILE A 14 19.09 -29.59 -26.18
CA ILE A 14 18.94 -28.22 -26.72
C ILE A 14 17.70 -28.14 -27.63
N ALA A 15 17.46 -29.16 -28.45
CA ALA A 15 16.26 -29.22 -29.29
C ALA A 15 14.96 -29.23 -28.45
N GLU A 16 14.97 -29.93 -27.31
CA GLU A 16 13.85 -29.97 -26.37
C GLU A 16 13.59 -28.60 -25.75
N LEU A 17 14.65 -27.91 -25.26
CA LEU A 17 14.56 -26.54 -24.73
C LEU A 17 14.03 -25.54 -25.76
N VAL A 18 14.53 -25.61 -26.99
CA VAL A 18 14.02 -24.77 -28.11
C VAL A 18 12.55 -25.07 -28.41
N GLY A 19 12.15 -26.33 -28.35
CA GLY A 19 10.75 -26.78 -28.50
C GLY A 19 9.85 -26.19 -27.42
N HIS A 20 10.28 -26.24 -26.16
CA HIS A 20 9.56 -25.63 -25.04
C HIS A 20 9.45 -24.11 -25.17
N LEU A 21 10.54 -23.43 -25.54
CA LEU A 21 10.52 -21.99 -25.79
C LEU A 21 9.58 -21.61 -26.93
N ALA A 22 9.64 -22.35 -28.03
CA ALA A 22 8.73 -22.13 -29.15
C ALA A 22 7.26 -22.30 -28.75
N SER A 23 6.97 -23.36 -27.99
CA SER A 23 5.62 -23.61 -27.46
C SER A 23 5.15 -22.48 -26.55
N LEU A 24 6.01 -21.99 -25.67
CA LEU A 24 5.70 -20.84 -24.78
C LEU A 24 5.39 -19.59 -25.61
N LEU A 25 6.22 -19.25 -26.59
CA LEU A 25 6.01 -18.11 -27.46
C LEU A 25 4.72 -18.20 -28.26
N MET A 26 4.40 -19.40 -28.75
CA MET A 26 3.13 -19.65 -29.44
C MET A 26 1.93 -19.44 -28.49
N GLN A 27 1.98 -19.98 -27.29
CA GLN A 27 0.92 -19.80 -26.29
C GLN A 27 0.76 -18.31 -25.91
N LEU A 28 1.84 -17.60 -25.63
CA LEU A 28 1.81 -16.16 -25.37
C LEU A 28 1.15 -15.38 -26.52
N ASN A 29 1.45 -15.73 -27.78
CA ASN A 29 0.84 -15.06 -28.92
C ASN A 29 -0.66 -15.36 -29.06
N ILE A 30 -1.08 -16.60 -28.82
CA ILE A 30 -2.50 -17.01 -28.81
C ILE A 30 -3.25 -16.20 -27.74
N TRP A 31 -2.74 -16.20 -26.52
CA TRP A 31 -3.36 -15.50 -25.41
C TRP A 31 -3.37 -14.00 -25.58
N ARG A 32 -2.27 -13.40 -26.08
CA ARG A 32 -2.21 -11.98 -26.42
C ARG A 32 -3.33 -11.53 -27.37
N ARG A 33 -3.59 -12.34 -28.40
CA ARG A 33 -4.67 -12.06 -29.37
C ARG A 33 -6.04 -12.31 -28.78
N GLY A 34 -6.20 -13.38 -28.03
CA GLY A 34 -7.46 -13.73 -27.38
C GLY A 34 -7.88 -12.71 -26.34
N LEU A 35 -6.96 -12.27 -25.49
CA LEU A 35 -7.21 -11.30 -24.41
C LEU A 35 -7.38 -9.85 -24.89
N ALA A 36 -6.99 -9.53 -26.11
CA ALA A 36 -7.21 -8.22 -26.71
C ALA A 36 -8.66 -7.97 -27.15
N GLN A 37 -9.48 -9.01 -27.19
CA GLN A 37 -10.89 -8.91 -27.57
C GLN A 37 -11.75 -8.56 -26.37
N GLU A 38 -12.62 -7.59 -26.53
CA GLU A 38 -13.67 -7.28 -25.56
C GLU A 38 -14.73 -8.38 -25.59
N ARG A 39 -15.27 -8.72 -24.41
CA ARG A 39 -16.26 -9.80 -24.24
C ARG A 39 -17.30 -9.42 -23.18
N PRO A 40 -18.51 -9.98 -23.26
CA PRO A 40 -19.45 -9.96 -22.14
C PRO A 40 -18.84 -10.56 -20.88
N LEU A 41 -19.26 -10.09 -19.70
CA LEU A 41 -18.70 -10.50 -18.42
C LEU A 41 -18.76 -12.03 -18.20
N GLU A 42 -19.84 -12.67 -18.64
CA GLU A 42 -20.02 -14.12 -18.49
C GLU A 42 -18.99 -14.97 -19.26
N GLU A 43 -18.45 -14.43 -20.36
CA GLU A 43 -17.45 -15.13 -21.15
C GLU A 43 -16.02 -14.99 -20.58
N TRP A 44 -15.79 -14.03 -19.70
CA TRP A 44 -14.46 -13.80 -19.12
C TRP A 44 -14.05 -14.87 -18.11
N LEU A 45 -14.98 -15.44 -17.34
CA LEU A 45 -14.64 -16.44 -16.31
C LEU A 45 -13.96 -17.68 -16.88
N PRO A 46 -14.52 -18.35 -17.90
CA PRO A 46 -13.84 -19.49 -18.52
C PRO A 46 -12.50 -19.09 -19.15
N VAL A 47 -12.42 -17.95 -19.83
CA VAL A 47 -11.18 -17.46 -20.44
C VAL A 47 -10.08 -17.24 -19.39
N CYS A 48 -10.40 -16.60 -18.26
CA CYS A 48 -9.45 -16.38 -17.18
C CYS A 48 -8.98 -17.70 -16.54
N ARG A 49 -9.89 -18.64 -16.33
CA ARG A 49 -9.57 -19.98 -15.81
C ARG A 49 -8.66 -20.75 -16.76
N ASP A 50 -8.98 -20.78 -18.04
CA ASP A 50 -8.17 -21.45 -19.06
C ASP A 50 -6.78 -20.84 -19.18
N MET A 51 -6.67 -19.51 -19.05
CA MET A 51 -5.38 -18.82 -19.01
C MET A 51 -4.54 -19.26 -17.80
N LEU A 52 -5.11 -19.31 -16.60
CA LEU A 52 -4.38 -19.80 -15.43
C LEU A 52 -3.90 -21.23 -15.63
N ASN A 53 -4.74 -22.12 -16.09
CA ASN A 53 -4.40 -23.52 -16.34
C ASN A 53 -3.34 -23.71 -17.45
N ALA A 54 -3.28 -22.77 -18.41
CA ALA A 54 -2.29 -22.83 -19.49
C ALA A 54 -0.87 -22.42 -19.04
N PHE A 55 -0.75 -21.53 -18.03
CA PHE A 55 0.55 -20.98 -17.62
C PHE A 55 1.03 -21.43 -16.24
N PHE A 56 0.14 -21.91 -15.39
CA PHE A 56 0.48 -22.27 -14.01
C PHE A 56 0.12 -23.73 -13.74
N LEU A 57 1.06 -24.42 -13.10
CA LEU A 57 0.84 -25.74 -12.51
C LEU A 57 0.82 -25.55 -10.99
N PRO A 58 -0.37 -25.54 -10.35
CA PRO A 58 -0.45 -25.29 -8.91
C PRO A 58 0.19 -26.44 -8.14
N ASP A 59 0.90 -26.10 -7.09
CA ASP A 59 1.36 -26.97 -6.02
C ASP A 59 0.59 -26.70 -4.73
N ALA A 60 0.89 -27.44 -3.66
CA ALA A 60 0.19 -27.33 -2.38
C ALA A 60 0.27 -25.90 -1.76
N GLU A 61 1.32 -25.13 -2.06
CA GLU A 61 1.48 -23.76 -1.54
C GLU A 61 0.73 -22.74 -2.38
N THR A 62 0.69 -22.94 -3.70
CA THR A 62 0.08 -22.00 -4.65
C THR A 62 -1.39 -22.26 -4.91
N GLU A 63 -1.91 -23.45 -4.57
CA GLU A 63 -3.33 -23.83 -4.77
C GLU A 63 -4.29 -22.88 -4.06
N ALA A 64 -3.94 -22.46 -2.84
CA ALA A 64 -4.74 -21.49 -2.09
C ALA A 64 -4.80 -20.12 -2.78
N ALA A 65 -3.68 -19.69 -3.38
CA ALA A 65 -3.62 -18.42 -4.11
C ALA A 65 -4.43 -18.49 -5.42
N MET A 66 -4.37 -19.61 -6.12
CA MET A 66 -5.17 -19.84 -7.34
C MET A 66 -6.66 -19.83 -7.03
N THR A 67 -7.07 -20.50 -5.95
CA THR A 67 -8.46 -20.51 -5.47
C THR A 67 -8.94 -19.09 -5.11
N LEU A 68 -8.12 -18.30 -4.44
CA LEU A 68 -8.45 -16.91 -4.10
C LEU A 68 -8.65 -16.06 -5.37
N ILE A 69 -7.75 -16.16 -6.33
CA ILE A 69 -7.87 -15.44 -7.62
C ILE A 69 -9.18 -15.81 -8.32
N GLU A 70 -9.50 -17.10 -8.38
CA GLU A 70 -10.73 -17.56 -9.00
C GLU A 70 -11.99 -17.08 -8.29
N GLN A 71 -11.99 -17.07 -6.96
CA GLN A 71 -13.09 -16.55 -6.16
C GLN A 71 -13.30 -15.04 -6.40
N GLN A 72 -12.23 -14.26 -6.48
CA GLN A 72 -12.33 -12.84 -6.77
C GLN A 72 -12.85 -12.56 -8.18
N TRP A 73 -12.44 -13.32 -9.19
CA TRP A 73 -13.04 -13.22 -10.53
C TRP A 73 -14.52 -13.55 -10.55
N GLN A 74 -14.92 -14.62 -9.87
CA GLN A 74 -16.33 -14.99 -9.76
C GLN A 74 -17.14 -13.87 -9.12
N ALA A 75 -16.63 -13.23 -8.07
CA ALA A 75 -17.29 -12.12 -7.39
C ALA A 75 -17.44 -10.90 -8.30
N ILE A 76 -16.38 -10.49 -9.01
CA ILE A 76 -16.42 -9.37 -9.96
C ILE A 76 -17.49 -9.59 -11.04
N ILE A 77 -17.50 -10.80 -11.62
CA ILE A 77 -18.43 -11.13 -12.68
C ILE A 77 -19.87 -11.20 -12.15
N ALA A 78 -20.08 -11.80 -10.98
CA ALA A 78 -21.40 -11.91 -10.36
C ALA A 78 -21.99 -10.53 -10.02
N GLU A 79 -21.19 -9.60 -9.56
CA GLU A 79 -21.61 -8.22 -9.28
C GLU A 79 -22.03 -7.47 -10.55
N GLY A 80 -21.22 -7.60 -11.63
CA GLY A 80 -21.56 -6.99 -12.91
C GLY A 80 -22.83 -7.57 -13.53
N LEU A 81 -23.01 -8.89 -13.48
CA LEU A 81 -24.23 -9.56 -13.93
C LEU A 81 -25.44 -9.18 -13.05
N GLY A 82 -25.23 -9.05 -11.73
CA GLY A 82 -26.25 -8.57 -10.80
C GLY A 82 -26.72 -7.13 -11.09
N ALA A 83 -25.84 -6.30 -11.63
CA ALA A 83 -26.15 -4.96 -12.12
C ALA A 83 -26.82 -4.97 -13.52
N GLN A 84 -27.06 -6.14 -14.10
CA GLN A 84 -27.64 -6.31 -15.46
C GLN A 84 -26.80 -5.63 -16.56
N TYR A 85 -25.48 -5.57 -16.37
CA TYR A 85 -24.57 -5.02 -17.37
C TYR A 85 -24.29 -6.07 -18.45
N GLY A 86 -24.74 -5.82 -19.66
CA GLY A 86 -24.68 -6.77 -20.79
C GLY A 86 -23.69 -6.42 -21.88
N ASP A 87 -23.02 -5.27 -21.80
CA ASP A 87 -22.04 -4.85 -22.81
C ASP A 87 -20.71 -5.57 -22.64
N ALA A 88 -19.96 -5.67 -23.75
CA ALA A 88 -18.61 -6.22 -23.74
C ALA A 88 -17.65 -5.30 -22.96
N VAL A 89 -16.76 -5.89 -22.18
CA VAL A 89 -15.76 -5.19 -21.37
C VAL A 89 -14.34 -5.59 -21.78
N PRO A 90 -13.37 -4.66 -21.74
CA PRO A 90 -11.97 -4.97 -22.01
C PRO A 90 -11.32 -5.66 -20.80
N LEU A 91 -10.25 -6.43 -21.06
CA LEU A 91 -9.44 -7.06 -20.02
C LEU A 91 -8.90 -6.07 -18.98
N SER A 92 -8.56 -4.85 -19.40
CA SER A 92 -8.01 -3.81 -18.50
C SER A 92 -8.91 -3.54 -17.31
N LEU A 93 -10.23 -3.49 -17.52
CA LEU A 93 -11.21 -3.28 -16.45
C LEU A 93 -11.16 -4.42 -15.41
N LEU A 94 -11.18 -5.66 -15.88
CA LEU A 94 -11.12 -6.84 -15.00
C LEU A 94 -9.79 -6.93 -14.24
N ARG A 95 -8.69 -6.63 -14.92
CA ARG A 95 -7.37 -6.61 -14.31
C ARG A 95 -7.27 -5.58 -13.18
N ASP A 96 -7.74 -4.37 -13.44
CA ASP A 96 -7.63 -3.26 -12.48
C ASP A 96 -8.52 -3.52 -11.26
N GLU A 97 -9.73 -4.04 -11.46
CA GLU A 97 -10.63 -4.43 -10.38
C GLU A 97 -10.08 -5.62 -9.57
N LEU A 98 -9.55 -6.64 -10.25
CA LEU A 98 -8.92 -7.78 -9.57
C LEU A 98 -7.71 -7.35 -8.75
N ALA A 99 -6.84 -6.50 -9.29
CA ALA A 99 -5.66 -5.98 -8.58
C ALA A 99 -6.07 -5.25 -7.31
N GLN A 100 -7.08 -4.39 -7.38
CA GLN A 100 -7.60 -3.66 -6.23
C GLN A 100 -8.13 -4.59 -5.13
N ARG A 101 -8.86 -5.64 -5.49
CA ARG A 101 -9.41 -6.61 -4.53
C ARG A 101 -8.33 -7.45 -3.87
N LEU A 102 -7.38 -7.95 -4.66
CA LEU A 102 -6.27 -8.74 -4.13
C LEU A 102 -5.37 -7.94 -3.19
N ASP A 103 -5.16 -6.66 -3.45
CA ASP A 103 -4.41 -5.79 -2.55
C ASP A 103 -5.14 -5.57 -1.21
N GLN A 104 -6.45 -5.44 -1.22
CA GLN A 104 -7.26 -5.33 0.00
C GLN A 104 -7.23 -6.62 0.83
N GLU A 105 -7.34 -7.78 0.20
CA GLU A 105 -7.28 -9.10 0.86
C GLU A 105 -5.94 -9.35 1.55
N ARG A 106 -4.82 -9.01 0.91
CA ARG A 106 -3.47 -9.18 1.48
C ARG A 106 -3.27 -8.46 2.80
N ILE A 107 -3.91 -7.31 2.97
CA ILE A 107 -3.81 -6.50 4.19
C ILE A 107 -4.62 -7.14 5.33
N SER A 108 -5.77 -7.74 5.03
CA SER A 108 -6.68 -8.31 6.03
C SER A 108 -6.17 -9.63 6.65
N GLN A 109 -5.55 -10.49 5.85
CA GLN A 109 -5.22 -11.87 6.28
C GLN A 109 -4.03 -11.98 7.24
N ARG A 110 -3.19 -10.95 7.38
CA ARG A 110 -1.97 -10.99 8.21
C ARG A 110 -2.04 -10.17 9.49
N PHE A 111 -3.17 -9.55 9.78
CA PHE A 111 -3.35 -8.76 11.00
C PHE A 111 -3.42 -9.67 12.23
N LEU A 112 -2.62 -9.38 13.26
CA LEU A 112 -2.45 -10.17 14.49
C LEU A 112 -1.83 -11.56 14.32
N ALA A 113 -1.15 -11.81 13.20
CA ALA A 113 -0.47 -13.09 12.97
C ALA A 113 0.87 -13.23 13.71
N GLY A 114 1.39 -12.16 14.32
CA GLY A 114 2.68 -12.16 15.02
C GLY A 114 2.87 -10.98 15.97
N PRO A 115 4.02 -10.89 16.64
CA PRO A 115 4.32 -9.81 17.59
C PRO A 115 4.49 -8.44 16.93
N VAL A 116 4.81 -8.40 15.63
CA VAL A 116 4.88 -7.17 14.83
C VAL A 116 3.81 -7.24 13.75
N ASN A 117 2.94 -6.23 13.75
CA ASN A 117 1.83 -6.13 12.81
C ASN A 117 2.01 -4.89 11.93
N ILE A 118 1.96 -5.06 10.61
CA ILE A 118 2.00 -3.98 9.64
C ILE A 118 0.63 -3.94 8.97
N CYS A 119 -0.08 -2.83 9.14
CA CYS A 119 -1.44 -2.67 8.66
C CYS A 119 -1.77 -1.20 8.41
N THR A 120 -2.93 -0.93 7.83
CA THR A 120 -3.51 0.40 7.81
C THR A 120 -4.12 0.74 9.18
N LEU A 121 -4.48 2.00 9.41
CA LEU A 121 -5.06 2.45 10.68
C LEU A 121 -6.41 1.78 11.00
N MET A 122 -7.17 1.37 9.99
CA MET A 122 -8.52 0.83 10.15
C MET A 122 -8.57 -0.46 11.00
N PRO A 123 -7.73 -1.49 10.77
CA PRO A 123 -7.73 -2.71 11.59
C PRO A 123 -7.26 -2.51 13.02
N MET A 124 -6.51 -1.43 13.31
CA MET A 124 -5.95 -1.13 14.64
C MET A 124 -6.97 -0.55 15.62
N ARG A 125 -8.17 -0.23 15.19
CA ARG A 125 -9.16 0.48 16.01
C ARG A 125 -9.43 -0.24 17.31
N SER A 126 -9.31 0.52 18.40
CA SER A 126 -9.61 0.05 19.77
C SER A 126 -8.77 -1.14 20.27
N ILE A 127 -7.68 -1.49 19.60
CA ILE A 127 -6.77 -2.56 20.03
C ILE A 127 -5.54 -1.92 20.67
N PRO A 128 -5.24 -2.22 21.96
CA PRO A 128 -4.07 -1.67 22.62
C PRO A 128 -2.78 -2.38 22.17
N PHE A 129 -1.76 -1.59 21.84
CA PHE A 129 -0.41 -2.07 21.52
C PHE A 129 0.61 -1.43 22.46
N LYS A 130 1.67 -2.15 22.78
CA LYS A 130 2.78 -1.57 23.59
C LYS A 130 3.47 -0.43 22.84
N VAL A 131 3.69 -0.62 21.55
CA VAL A 131 4.35 0.36 20.69
C VAL A 131 3.51 0.53 19.42
N VAL A 132 3.21 1.77 19.07
CA VAL A 132 2.55 2.12 17.80
C VAL A 132 3.50 2.98 16.97
N CYS A 133 3.71 2.58 15.71
CA CYS A 133 4.53 3.31 14.75
C CYS A 133 3.65 3.81 13.61
N LEU A 134 3.46 5.12 13.50
CA LEU A 134 2.76 5.77 12.41
C LEU A 134 3.77 6.24 11.36
N LEU A 135 3.78 5.58 10.21
CA LEU A 135 4.75 5.84 9.15
C LEU A 135 4.17 6.68 8.03
N GLY A 136 4.97 7.61 7.50
CA GLY A 136 4.59 8.40 6.33
C GLY A 136 3.53 9.47 6.60
N MET A 137 3.54 10.06 7.79
CA MET A 137 2.60 11.11 8.21
C MET A 137 2.97 12.47 7.60
N ASN A 138 2.97 12.54 6.26
CA ASN A 138 3.35 13.72 5.49
C ASN A 138 2.18 14.68 5.31
N ASP A 139 2.49 15.95 5.14
CA ASP A 139 1.51 16.95 4.70
C ASP A 139 0.94 16.59 3.32
N GLY A 140 -0.36 16.81 3.13
CA GLY A 140 -1.08 16.47 1.89
C GLY A 140 -1.34 14.97 1.67
N VAL A 141 -0.70 14.06 2.44
CA VAL A 141 -0.91 12.61 2.36
C VAL A 141 -1.90 12.14 3.43
N TYR A 142 -1.78 12.68 4.64
CA TYR A 142 -2.66 12.37 5.76
C TYR A 142 -3.05 13.65 6.52
N PRO A 143 -4.33 13.88 6.85
CA PRO A 143 -5.50 13.07 6.50
C PRO A 143 -5.74 13.04 5.00
N ARG A 144 -6.24 11.90 4.50
CA ARG A 144 -6.45 11.67 3.07
C ARG A 144 -7.49 12.59 2.49
N GLN A 145 -7.19 13.17 1.35
CA GLN A 145 -8.13 13.98 0.59
C GLN A 145 -8.48 13.22 -0.69
N LEU A 146 -9.73 12.82 -0.82
CA LEU A 146 -10.27 12.28 -2.06
C LEU A 146 -10.96 13.39 -2.81
N ALA A 147 -10.62 13.55 -4.08
CA ALA A 147 -11.40 14.42 -4.95
C ALA A 147 -12.85 13.91 -5.00
N PRO A 148 -13.84 14.76 -4.74
CA PRO A 148 -15.24 14.34 -4.77
C PRO A 148 -15.59 13.86 -6.18
N LEU A 149 -16.38 12.79 -6.25
CA LEU A 149 -16.96 12.34 -7.51
C LEU A 149 -17.93 13.40 -8.06
N GLY A 150 -17.97 13.57 -9.38
CA GLY A 150 -18.81 14.61 -10.02
C GLY A 150 -20.30 14.53 -9.68
N PHE A 151 -20.79 13.37 -9.25
CA PHE A 151 -22.16 13.14 -8.82
C PHE A 151 -22.35 13.16 -7.29
N ASP A 152 -21.32 13.45 -6.51
CA ASP A 152 -21.39 13.50 -5.06
C ASP A 152 -22.09 14.77 -4.58
N LEU A 153 -23.37 14.64 -4.22
CA LEU A 153 -24.19 15.74 -3.73
C LEU A 153 -23.77 16.20 -2.31
N MET A 154 -23.14 15.34 -1.51
CA MET A 154 -22.66 15.70 -0.17
C MET A 154 -21.49 16.68 -0.24
N SER A 155 -20.61 16.52 -1.25
CA SER A 155 -19.49 17.45 -1.45
C SER A 155 -19.94 18.87 -1.81
N GLN A 156 -21.10 19.00 -2.50
CA GLN A 156 -21.65 20.30 -2.92
C GLN A 156 -22.38 21.03 -1.80
N LYS A 157 -23.09 20.31 -0.95
CA LYS A 157 -23.90 20.87 0.16
C LYS A 157 -23.78 19.98 1.40
N PRO A 158 -22.63 20.01 2.10
CA PRO A 158 -22.41 19.18 3.29
C PRO A 158 -23.42 19.56 4.39
N LYS A 159 -23.98 18.55 5.03
CA LYS A 159 -24.89 18.70 6.17
C LYS A 159 -24.25 18.14 7.42
N ARG A 160 -24.70 18.59 8.58
CA ARG A 160 -24.27 18.02 9.85
C ARG A 160 -24.65 16.54 9.93
N GLY A 161 -23.64 15.68 10.11
CA GLY A 161 -23.82 14.22 10.12
C GLY A 161 -23.42 13.52 8.83
N ASP A 162 -23.14 14.25 7.75
CA ASP A 162 -22.54 13.67 6.56
C ASP A 162 -21.15 13.15 6.86
N ARG A 163 -20.81 12.02 6.25
CA ARG A 163 -19.52 11.38 6.46
C ARG A 163 -18.43 12.13 5.71
N SER A 164 -17.37 12.51 6.42
CA SER A 164 -16.18 13.14 5.87
C SER A 164 -14.98 12.22 6.04
N ARG A 165 -14.29 11.87 4.95
CA ARG A 165 -13.05 11.08 5.00
C ARG A 165 -11.98 11.72 5.87
N ARG A 166 -11.90 13.04 5.82
CA ARG A 166 -10.97 13.82 6.63
C ARG A 166 -11.24 13.69 8.12
N ASP A 167 -12.52 13.70 8.51
CA ASP A 167 -12.90 13.56 9.93
C ASP A 167 -12.76 12.13 10.39
N ASP A 168 -13.05 11.14 9.53
CA ASP A 168 -12.77 9.73 9.80
C ASP A 168 -11.26 9.52 10.06
N ASP A 169 -10.37 10.09 9.25
CA ASP A 169 -8.93 9.98 9.42
C ASP A 169 -8.43 10.68 10.69
N ARG A 170 -9.00 11.83 11.06
CA ARG A 170 -8.72 12.49 12.34
C ARG A 170 -9.09 11.61 13.53
N TYR A 171 -10.24 10.95 13.45
CA TYR A 171 -10.69 10.02 14.48
C TYR A 171 -9.79 8.78 14.56
N LEU A 172 -9.40 8.20 13.42
CA LEU A 172 -8.45 7.09 13.37
C LEU A 172 -7.08 7.45 13.97
N PHE A 173 -6.60 8.69 13.74
CA PHE A 173 -5.38 9.17 14.35
C PHE A 173 -5.48 9.24 15.87
N LEU A 174 -6.58 9.77 16.40
CA LEU A 174 -6.85 9.82 17.84
C LEU A 174 -6.91 8.41 18.43
N GLU A 175 -7.59 7.47 17.77
CA GLU A 175 -7.65 6.08 18.22
C GLU A 175 -6.25 5.43 18.25
N ALA A 176 -5.40 5.70 17.26
CA ALA A 176 -4.02 5.23 17.23
C ALA A 176 -3.17 5.80 18.38
N LEU A 177 -3.34 7.09 18.70
CA LEU A 177 -2.70 7.71 19.86
C LEU A 177 -3.07 7.01 21.16
N ILE A 178 -4.36 6.80 21.38
CA ILE A 178 -4.88 6.19 22.62
C ILE A 178 -4.50 4.70 22.71
N SER A 179 -4.34 4.03 21.57
CA SER A 179 -3.94 2.61 21.56
C SER A 179 -2.48 2.36 21.96
N ALA A 180 -1.62 3.37 21.89
CA ALA A 180 -0.22 3.28 22.27
C ALA A 180 -0.06 3.28 23.81
N GLN A 181 0.32 2.14 24.39
CA GLN A 181 0.45 1.99 25.85
C GLN A 181 1.78 2.50 26.41
N GLN A 182 2.88 2.34 25.66
CA GLN A 182 4.23 2.63 26.17
C GLN A 182 4.95 3.63 25.28
N LYS A 183 4.90 3.46 23.95
CA LYS A 183 5.59 4.32 22.99
C LYS A 183 4.74 4.57 21.77
N LEU A 184 4.72 5.83 21.36
CA LEU A 184 4.23 6.26 20.06
C LEU A 184 5.42 6.76 19.24
N TYR A 185 5.59 6.25 18.04
CA TYR A 185 6.58 6.69 17.08
C TYR A 185 5.88 7.20 15.82
N ILE A 186 6.25 8.39 15.38
CA ILE A 186 5.67 9.00 14.18
C ILE A 186 6.82 9.36 13.24
N SER A 187 6.69 9.00 11.96
CA SER A 187 7.66 9.39 10.95
C SER A 187 7.02 10.11 9.77
N TYR A 188 7.74 11.07 9.24
CA TYR A 188 7.40 11.81 8.03
C TYR A 188 8.66 12.22 7.27
N ILE A 189 8.52 12.62 6.02
CA ILE A 189 9.61 13.10 5.19
C ILE A 189 9.84 14.57 5.52
N GLY A 190 10.86 14.86 6.32
CA GLY A 190 11.18 16.24 6.74
C GLY A 190 11.92 17.06 5.67
N ARG A 191 12.52 16.42 4.66
CA ARG A 191 13.24 17.10 3.58
C ARG A 191 13.10 16.41 2.23
N SER A 192 13.07 17.20 1.17
CA SER A 192 13.05 16.72 -0.21
C SER A 192 14.40 16.10 -0.60
N ILE A 193 14.34 14.94 -1.29
CA ILE A 193 15.56 14.29 -1.83
C ILE A 193 16.18 15.12 -2.96
N GLN A 194 15.37 15.85 -3.73
CA GLN A 194 15.85 16.57 -4.93
C GLN A 194 16.62 17.83 -4.57
N ASP A 195 16.04 18.69 -3.76
CA ASP A 195 16.52 20.05 -3.48
C ASP A 195 16.81 20.34 -2.01
N ASN A 196 16.64 19.34 -1.13
CA ASN A 196 16.81 19.45 0.31
C ASN A 196 15.88 20.52 0.94
N SER A 197 14.81 20.93 0.26
CA SER A 197 13.81 21.82 0.82
C SER A 197 13.11 21.17 2.01
N GLU A 198 12.74 22.00 3.01
CA GLU A 198 12.01 21.54 4.18
C GLU A 198 10.58 21.13 3.81
N ARG A 199 10.12 20.02 4.42
CA ARG A 199 8.76 19.52 4.29
C ARG A 199 8.13 19.37 5.67
N PHE A 200 6.86 19.71 5.74
CA PHE A 200 6.12 19.65 6.99
C PHE A 200 5.46 18.29 7.22
N PRO A 201 5.26 17.92 8.48
CA PRO A 201 4.44 16.77 8.82
C PRO A 201 2.96 17.03 8.50
N SER A 202 2.16 15.99 8.58
CA SER A 202 0.70 16.09 8.62
C SER A 202 0.25 17.14 9.64
N VAL A 203 -0.80 17.88 9.30
CA VAL A 203 -1.41 18.88 10.21
C VAL A 203 -1.73 18.27 11.58
N LEU A 204 -2.17 17.01 11.63
CA LEU A 204 -2.49 16.32 12.89
C LEU A 204 -1.26 16.08 13.76
N VAL A 205 -0.13 15.77 13.13
CA VAL A 205 1.15 15.61 13.83
C VAL A 205 1.66 16.95 14.32
N GLN A 206 1.51 17.99 13.52
CA GLN A 206 1.89 19.37 13.93
C GLN A 206 1.05 19.83 15.12
N GLU A 207 -0.29 19.66 15.06
CA GLU A 207 -1.20 19.98 16.16
C GLU A 207 -0.83 19.22 17.45
N LEU A 208 -0.43 17.94 17.33
CA LEU A 208 0.03 17.15 18.49
C LEU A 208 1.32 17.70 19.09
N ILE A 209 2.32 17.99 18.25
CA ILE A 209 3.60 18.55 18.70
C ILE A 209 3.40 19.90 19.38
N ASP A 210 2.57 20.76 18.81
CA ASP A 210 2.23 22.07 19.37
C ASP A 210 1.50 21.93 20.71
N TYR A 211 0.53 21.03 20.80
CA TYR A 211 -0.17 20.74 22.05
C TYR A 211 0.78 20.27 23.16
N ILE A 212 1.70 19.34 22.85
CA ILE A 212 2.68 18.86 23.82
C ILE A 212 3.63 19.98 24.23
N GLY A 213 4.13 20.78 23.26
CA GLY A 213 5.01 21.91 23.52
C GLY A 213 4.42 22.97 24.44
N GLN A 214 3.11 23.24 24.29
CA GLN A 214 2.40 24.24 25.11
C GLN A 214 1.96 23.70 26.48
N SER A 215 1.81 22.39 26.62
CA SER A 215 1.29 21.78 27.86
C SER A 215 2.35 21.14 28.74
N HIS A 216 3.58 20.97 28.26
CA HIS A 216 4.66 20.30 28.97
C HIS A 216 5.95 21.06 28.88
N TYR A 217 6.85 20.87 29.85
CA TYR A 217 8.22 21.40 29.87
C TYR A 217 9.21 20.28 30.23
N LEU A 218 10.45 20.41 29.82
CA LEU A 218 11.51 19.46 30.17
C LEU A 218 12.01 19.72 31.62
N PRO A 219 12.47 18.70 32.31
CA PRO A 219 13.07 18.86 33.63
C PRO A 219 14.22 19.91 33.59
N GLY A 220 14.12 20.89 34.44
CA GLY A 220 15.09 22.02 34.51
C GLY A 220 14.71 23.26 33.69
N ASP A 221 13.56 23.23 33.00
CA ASP A 221 13.06 24.36 32.19
C ASP A 221 12.00 25.21 32.93
N GLU A 222 11.76 24.95 34.20
CA GLU A 222 10.72 25.62 35.00
C GLU A 222 10.85 27.14 35.09
N ALA A 223 12.07 27.65 34.87
CA ALA A 223 12.38 29.09 34.92
C ALA A 223 12.38 29.75 33.53
N LEU A 224 12.23 29.01 32.46
CA LEU A 224 12.22 29.54 31.09
C LEU A 224 10.87 30.19 30.76
N ASN A 225 10.90 31.13 29.80
CA ASN A 225 9.65 31.62 29.23
C ASN A 225 8.93 30.52 28.40
N CYS A 226 7.65 30.71 28.16
CA CYS A 226 6.83 29.71 27.47
C CYS A 226 7.37 29.37 26.06
N ASP A 227 7.79 30.37 25.30
CA ASP A 227 8.25 30.18 23.92
C ASP A 227 9.57 29.37 23.85
N GLU A 228 10.50 29.66 24.77
CA GLU A 228 11.78 28.93 24.86
C GLU A 228 11.58 27.48 25.32
N SER A 229 10.72 27.29 26.32
CA SER A 229 10.37 25.95 26.80
C SER A 229 9.69 25.13 25.71
N GLU A 230 8.73 25.70 25.01
CA GLU A 230 8.05 25.05 23.86
C GLU A 230 9.04 24.62 22.77
N ALA A 231 9.96 25.52 22.39
CA ALA A 231 10.97 25.23 21.38
C ALA A 231 11.89 24.06 21.80
N ARG A 232 12.28 23.98 23.07
CA ARG A 232 13.09 22.87 23.61
C ARG A 232 12.33 21.55 23.64
N VAL A 233 11.08 21.56 24.03
CA VAL A 233 10.22 20.37 24.00
C VAL A 233 10.07 19.86 22.58
N LYS A 234 9.78 20.72 21.61
CA LYS A 234 9.69 20.36 20.18
C LYS A 234 11.00 19.77 19.65
N ALA A 235 12.13 20.38 19.98
CA ALA A 235 13.45 19.88 19.60
C ALA A 235 13.76 18.50 20.23
N HIS A 236 13.33 18.28 21.47
CA HIS A 236 13.50 16.99 22.14
C HIS A 236 12.64 15.88 21.52
N LEU A 237 11.43 16.22 21.09
CA LEU A 237 10.50 15.24 20.48
C LEU A 237 10.87 14.87 19.05
N THR A 238 11.64 15.72 18.34
CA THR A 238 11.87 15.57 16.91
C THR A 238 13.32 15.20 16.63
N CYS A 239 13.53 14.07 15.95
CA CYS A 239 14.83 13.64 15.46
C CYS A 239 14.90 13.74 13.94
N LEU A 240 15.78 14.59 13.40
CA LEU A 240 16.04 14.67 11.97
C LEU A 240 17.16 13.68 11.62
N HIS A 241 16.81 12.63 10.87
CA HIS A 241 17.77 11.65 10.37
C HIS A 241 18.60 12.20 9.21
N THR A 242 19.78 11.61 9.01
CA THR A 242 20.66 11.95 7.89
C THR A 242 20.02 11.55 6.56
N ARG A 243 20.38 12.29 5.49
CA ARG A 243 19.84 12.07 4.15
C ARG A 243 20.29 10.73 3.56
N MET A 244 21.53 10.34 3.83
CA MET A 244 22.12 9.14 3.24
C MET A 244 22.28 8.03 4.29
N PRO A 245 21.88 6.79 3.96
CA PRO A 245 22.01 5.66 4.91
C PRO A 245 23.44 5.41 5.35
N PHE A 246 24.42 5.75 4.51
CA PHE A 246 25.86 5.57 4.75
C PHE A 246 26.55 6.80 5.37
N ASP A 247 25.81 7.79 5.85
CA ASP A 247 26.37 8.95 6.54
C ASP A 247 27.08 8.49 7.83
N PRO A 248 28.33 8.93 8.07
CA PRO A 248 29.08 8.56 9.26
C PRO A 248 28.37 8.85 10.59
N GLN A 249 27.49 9.82 10.64
CA GLN A 249 26.69 10.14 11.83
C GLN A 249 25.76 8.99 12.25
N ASN A 250 25.35 8.12 11.32
CA ASN A 250 24.50 6.96 11.62
C ASN A 250 25.26 5.85 12.34
N TYR A 251 26.59 5.89 12.37
CA TYR A 251 27.46 4.86 12.95
C TYR A 251 28.16 5.31 14.24
N GLN A 252 27.89 6.55 14.66
CA GLN A 252 28.40 7.08 15.93
C GLN A 252 27.44 6.71 17.07
N PRO A 253 27.92 6.52 18.30
CA PRO A 253 27.07 6.34 19.47
C PRO A 253 26.17 7.55 19.68
N GLY A 254 24.87 7.36 19.76
CA GLY A 254 23.90 8.43 19.93
C GLY A 254 22.48 8.02 19.55
N GLU A 255 21.59 8.99 19.40
CA GLU A 255 20.20 8.78 19.05
C GLU A 255 19.97 8.32 17.61
N ARG A 256 20.94 8.52 16.71
CA ARG A 256 20.88 8.21 15.29
C ARG A 256 21.68 6.94 15.00
N GLN A 257 21.20 5.81 15.45
CA GLN A 257 21.91 4.54 15.23
C GLN A 257 21.41 3.83 13.98
N SER A 258 22.37 3.39 13.14
CA SER A 258 22.09 2.38 12.13
C SER A 258 22.11 0.99 12.78
N TYR A 259 21.10 0.18 12.44
CA TYR A 259 21.06 -1.24 12.86
C TYR A 259 21.79 -2.16 11.89
N ALA A 260 22.27 -1.67 10.75
CA ALA A 260 23.15 -2.40 9.85
C ALA A 260 24.54 -2.50 10.51
N ARG A 261 24.89 -3.68 10.98
CA ARG A 261 26.16 -3.99 11.68
C ARG A 261 27.04 -4.93 10.88
N GLU A 262 26.88 -5.00 9.57
CA GLU A 262 27.73 -5.78 8.68
C GLU A 262 28.99 -5.01 8.29
#